data_7439343b45498a84db865ec9a3466106
#
_entry.id   7439343b45498a84db865ec9a3466106
#
_cell.length_a   1.000
_cell.length_b   1.000
_cell.length_c   1.000
_cell.angle_alpha   90.00
_cell.angle_beta   90.00
_cell.angle_gamma   90.00
#
_symmetry.space_group_name_H-M   'P 1'
#
loop_
_entity.id
_entity.type
_entity.pdbx_description
1 polymer ?
#
loop_
_entity_poly.entity_id
_entity_poly.type
_entity_poly.pdbx_seq_one_letter_code
_entity_poly.pdbx_strand_id
1 'polypeptide(L)'
;GTYGRIAPRSGLAVKHGLHIGAGVIDTDYTGEVKVVIFNHNSKKYIIKPGFRIAQLILEQCVTPEVVEVDDLDATDRGSNGFGSTGVTAPTPVPAPTPVPTPIVVPSPTEDSPEITSKTAWGEVEYDN
;
A
#
# COMPACT_ATOMS: atom_id res chain seq x y z
N GLY A 1 -0.03 18.07 2.68
CA GLY A 1 -0.40 17.82 4.06
C GLY A 1 -0.37 16.34 4.44
N THR A 2 -0.52 16.08 5.71
CA THR A 2 -0.62 14.73 6.28
C THR A 2 -1.73 14.73 7.32
N TYR A 3 -2.35 13.59 7.56
CA TYR A 3 -3.27 13.39 8.67
C TYR A 3 -2.86 12.11 9.43
N GLY A 4 -3.36 11.95 10.65
CA GLY A 4 -3.17 10.73 11.43
C GLY A 4 -4.30 9.74 11.20
N ARG A 5 -3.98 8.45 11.00
CA ARG A 5 -4.98 7.40 10.92
C ARG A 5 -4.75 6.32 11.96
N ILE A 6 -5.72 6.14 12.85
CA ILE A 6 -5.73 4.99 13.74
C ILE A 6 -6.21 3.77 12.97
N ALA A 7 -5.37 2.77 12.86
CA ALA A 7 -5.64 1.56 12.11
C ALA A 7 -5.66 0.33 13.00
N PRO A 8 -6.43 -0.72 12.62
CA PRO A 8 -6.46 -1.97 13.36
C PRO A 8 -5.12 -2.72 13.25
N ARG A 9 -4.84 -3.53 14.24
CA ARG A 9 -3.74 -4.50 14.19
C ARG A 9 -4.27 -5.81 13.64
N SER A 10 -3.64 -6.33 12.59
CA SER A 10 -4.09 -7.54 11.88
C SER A 10 -4.31 -8.73 12.80
N GLY A 11 -3.42 -8.96 13.77
CA GLY A 11 -3.56 -10.06 14.72
C GLY A 11 -4.79 -9.93 15.64
N LEU A 12 -5.15 -8.71 16.05
CA LEU A 12 -6.35 -8.47 16.85
C LEU A 12 -7.62 -8.58 16.00
N ALA A 13 -7.57 -8.11 14.78
CA ALA A 13 -8.70 -8.22 13.85
C ALA A 13 -9.00 -9.69 13.53
N VAL A 14 -8.01 -10.46 13.10
CA VAL A 14 -8.20 -11.85 12.66
C VAL A 14 -8.52 -12.80 13.82
N LYS A 15 -7.78 -12.70 14.95
CA LYS A 15 -7.92 -13.65 16.06
C LYS A 15 -9.05 -13.30 17.02
N HIS A 16 -9.36 -12.02 17.16
CA HIS A 16 -10.29 -11.53 18.19
C HIS A 16 -11.45 -10.70 17.65
N GLY A 17 -11.52 -10.48 16.34
CA GLY A 17 -12.63 -9.73 15.73
C GLY A 17 -12.65 -8.25 16.13
N LEU A 18 -11.51 -7.67 16.52
CA LEU A 18 -11.45 -6.27 16.92
C LEU A 18 -11.24 -5.38 15.70
N HIS A 19 -12.12 -4.40 15.55
CA HIS A 19 -12.08 -3.42 14.46
C HIS A 19 -11.96 -2.00 15.01
N ILE A 20 -11.29 -1.11 14.28
CA ILE A 20 -11.14 0.29 14.64
C ILE A 20 -12.13 1.13 13.84
N GLY A 21 -12.88 1.97 14.52
CA GLY A 21 -13.75 2.98 13.92
C GLY A 21 -13.23 4.39 14.16
N ALA A 22 -13.78 5.36 13.42
CA ALA A 22 -13.50 6.79 13.58
C ALA A 22 -11.98 7.10 13.65
N GLY A 23 -11.19 6.51 12.76
CA GLY A 23 -9.74 6.51 12.86
C GLY A 23 -9.04 7.76 12.32
N VAL A 24 -9.74 8.73 11.74
CA VAL A 24 -9.12 9.95 11.19
C VAL A 24 -8.80 10.93 12.33
N ILE A 25 -7.58 11.43 12.33
CA ILE A 25 -7.12 12.51 13.21
C ILE A 25 -6.67 13.65 12.30
N ASP A 26 -7.41 14.74 12.34
CA ASP A 26 -7.17 15.91 11.53
C ASP A 26 -5.84 16.58 11.89
N THR A 27 -5.24 17.28 10.93
CA THR A 27 -3.93 17.94 11.10
C THR A 27 -3.94 18.99 12.20
N ASP A 28 -5.08 19.65 12.40
CA ASP A 28 -5.29 20.71 13.39
C ASP A 28 -5.88 20.21 14.71
N TYR A 29 -6.10 18.90 14.86
CA TYR A 29 -6.60 18.34 16.11
C TYR A 29 -5.51 18.35 17.20
N THR A 30 -5.83 19.00 18.32
CA THR A 30 -4.91 19.14 19.47
C THR A 30 -5.42 18.45 20.73
N GLY A 31 -6.52 17.71 20.65
CA GLY A 31 -7.10 17.01 21.78
C GLY A 31 -6.44 15.66 22.06
N GLU A 32 -6.95 14.98 23.08
CA GLU A 32 -6.52 13.62 23.42
C GLU A 32 -6.86 12.63 22.32
N VAL A 33 -5.87 11.88 21.84
CA VAL A 33 -6.06 10.81 20.85
C VAL A 33 -6.71 9.60 21.50
N LYS A 34 -7.88 9.22 21.00
CA LYS A 34 -8.68 8.09 21.49
C LYS A 34 -8.82 7.01 20.41
N VAL A 35 -9.01 5.79 20.85
CA VAL A 35 -9.20 4.64 19.95
C VAL A 35 -10.61 4.10 20.14
N VAL A 36 -11.43 4.18 19.10
CA VAL A 36 -12.78 3.55 19.06
C VAL A 36 -12.64 2.13 18.59
N ILE A 37 -12.98 1.17 19.43
CA ILE A 37 -12.85 -0.27 19.12
C ILE A 37 -14.22 -0.92 19.12
N PHE A 38 -14.53 -1.62 18.03
CA PHE A 38 -15.66 -2.55 17.95
C PHE A 38 -15.17 -3.98 18.14
N ASN A 39 -15.89 -4.73 18.94
CA ASN A 39 -15.67 -6.16 19.10
C ASN A 39 -16.78 -6.93 18.34
N HIS A 40 -16.44 -7.49 17.20
CA HIS A 40 -17.34 -8.29 16.38
C HIS A 40 -17.39 -9.77 16.80
N ASN A 41 -16.64 -10.14 17.84
CA ASN A 41 -16.67 -11.50 18.37
C ASN A 41 -17.70 -11.59 19.52
N SER A 42 -18.31 -12.73 19.70
CA SER A 42 -19.17 -13.03 20.86
C SER A 42 -18.41 -13.13 22.19
N LYS A 43 -17.10 -13.34 22.14
CA LYS A 43 -16.24 -13.44 23.32
C LYS A 43 -15.76 -12.06 23.77
N LYS A 44 -15.78 -11.83 25.09
CA LYS A 44 -15.20 -10.63 25.69
C LYS A 44 -13.69 -10.58 25.42
N TYR A 45 -13.18 -9.40 25.10
CA TYR A 45 -11.76 -9.12 25.01
C TYR A 45 -11.37 -8.09 26.08
N ILE A 46 -10.44 -8.45 26.95
CA ILE A 46 -10.00 -7.59 28.06
C ILE A 46 -8.77 -6.80 27.61
N ILE A 47 -8.90 -5.48 27.62
CA ILE A 47 -7.81 -4.55 27.32
C ILE A 47 -7.23 -4.06 28.66
N LYS A 48 -5.92 -4.17 28.80
CA LYS A 48 -5.19 -3.70 29.97
C LYS A 48 -4.28 -2.52 29.58
N PRO A 49 -3.94 -1.63 30.51
CA PRO A 49 -2.93 -0.59 30.27
C PRO A 49 -1.64 -1.18 29.72
N GLY A 50 -1.05 -0.49 28.75
CA GLY A 50 0.16 -0.93 28.06
C GLY A 50 -0.07 -1.91 26.90
N PHE A 51 -1.31 -2.38 26.65
CA PHE A 51 -1.59 -3.22 25.49
C PHE A 51 -1.51 -2.41 24.20
N ARG A 52 -0.88 -2.98 23.18
CA ARG A 52 -0.82 -2.41 21.84
C ARG A 52 -2.10 -2.78 21.09
N ILE A 53 -3.11 -1.91 21.14
CA ILE A 53 -4.48 -2.17 20.64
C ILE A 53 -4.73 -1.66 19.23
N ALA A 54 -3.96 -0.69 18.78
CA ALA A 54 -4.08 -0.06 17.47
C ALA A 54 -2.70 0.38 16.98
N GLN A 55 -2.65 1.00 15.83
CA GLN A 55 -1.46 1.65 15.28
C GLN A 55 -1.84 3.01 14.72
N LEU A 56 -0.98 4.01 14.91
CA LEU A 56 -1.09 5.32 14.30
C LEU A 56 -0.23 5.35 13.04
N ILE A 57 -0.83 5.71 11.92
CA ILE A 57 -0.17 5.85 10.63
C ILE A 57 -0.29 7.31 10.21
N LEU A 58 0.78 7.91 9.74
CA LEU A 58 0.75 9.22 9.12
C LEU A 58 0.64 9.04 7.61
N GLU A 59 -0.44 9.56 7.05
CA GLU A 59 -0.74 9.43 5.62
C GLU A 59 -0.74 10.81 4.95
N GLN A 60 -0.21 10.87 3.75
CA GLN A 60 -0.28 12.08 2.94
C GLN A 60 -1.70 12.24 2.38
N CYS A 61 -2.20 13.46 2.42
CA CYS A 61 -3.47 13.82 1.82
C CYS A 61 -3.38 15.19 1.13
N VAL A 62 -4.21 15.36 0.12
CA VAL A 62 -4.40 16.63 -0.57
C VAL A 62 -5.77 17.15 -0.20
N THR A 63 -5.82 18.39 0.26
CA THR A 63 -7.06 19.10 0.59
C THR A 63 -7.22 20.30 -0.36
N PRO A 64 -7.66 20.07 -1.60
CA PRO A 64 -7.87 21.15 -2.56
C PRO A 64 -9.01 22.06 -2.11
N GLU A 65 -9.05 23.26 -2.67
CA GLU A 65 -10.20 24.15 -2.55
C GLU A 65 -11.44 23.50 -3.20
N VAL A 66 -12.57 23.61 -2.54
CA VAL A 66 -13.85 23.12 -3.05
C VAL A 66 -14.45 24.17 -3.97
N VAL A 67 -14.76 23.79 -5.19
CA VAL A 67 -15.41 24.65 -6.20
C VAL A 67 -16.78 24.07 -6.52
N GLU A 68 -17.82 24.91 -6.38
CA GLU A 68 -19.18 24.56 -6.80
C GLU A 68 -19.29 24.67 -8.33
N VAL A 69 -19.85 23.65 -8.95
CA VAL A 69 -20.07 23.57 -10.41
C VAL A 69 -21.50 23.10 -10.68
N ASP A 70 -22.07 23.54 -11.80
CA ASP A 70 -23.43 23.14 -12.19
C ASP A 70 -23.51 21.68 -12.62
N ASP A 71 -22.44 21.16 -13.23
CA ASP A 71 -22.37 19.78 -13.73
C ASP A 71 -20.92 19.27 -13.65
N LEU A 72 -20.77 17.95 -13.65
CA LEU A 72 -19.47 17.27 -13.65
C LEU A 72 -19.17 16.70 -15.03
N ASP A 73 -17.89 16.65 -15.37
CA ASP A 73 -17.44 16.03 -16.61
C ASP A 73 -17.90 14.57 -16.71
N ALA A 74 -18.32 14.17 -17.90
CA ALA A 74 -18.71 12.81 -18.17
C ALA A 74 -17.50 11.86 -18.08
N THR A 75 -17.70 10.72 -17.38
CA THR A 75 -16.70 9.65 -17.29
C THR A 75 -17.29 8.33 -17.73
N ASP A 76 -16.45 7.36 -18.10
CA ASP A 76 -16.90 6.02 -18.49
C ASP A 76 -17.70 5.32 -17.39
N ARG A 77 -17.42 5.63 -16.13
CA ARG A 77 -18.19 5.10 -14.99
C ARG A 77 -19.50 5.84 -14.77
N GLY A 78 -19.55 7.13 -15.01
CA GLY A 78 -20.69 7.98 -14.68
C GLY A 78 -21.12 7.84 -13.22
N SER A 79 -22.41 7.70 -12.98
CA SER A 79 -23.01 7.51 -11.66
C SER A 79 -22.98 6.05 -11.15
N ASN A 80 -22.41 5.12 -11.89
CA ASN A 80 -22.39 3.71 -11.55
C ASN A 80 -21.46 3.42 -10.35
N GLY A 81 -21.99 2.79 -9.31
CA GLY A 81 -21.29 2.42 -8.10
C GLY A 81 -21.70 1.03 -7.60
N PHE A 82 -21.31 0.69 -6.39
CA PHE A 82 -21.78 -0.47 -5.59
C PHE A 82 -21.93 -1.80 -6.37
N GLY A 83 -20.89 -2.22 -7.09
CA GLY A 83 -20.88 -3.49 -7.83
C GLY A 83 -21.17 -3.36 -9.33
N SER A 84 -21.27 -2.15 -9.88
CA SER A 84 -21.47 -1.93 -11.31
C SER A 84 -20.35 -2.55 -12.19
N THR A 85 -19.19 -2.83 -11.63
CA THR A 85 -18.08 -3.52 -12.31
C THR A 85 -18.22 -5.05 -12.33
N GLY A 86 -19.30 -5.59 -11.74
CA GLY A 86 -19.58 -7.01 -11.68
C GLY A 86 -18.73 -7.76 -10.63
N VAL A 87 -19.15 -9.00 -10.36
CA VAL A 87 -18.48 -9.92 -9.43
C VAL A 87 -18.04 -11.22 -10.11
N THR A 88 -18.17 -11.29 -11.44
CA THR A 88 -17.69 -12.46 -12.21
C THR A 88 -16.17 -12.49 -12.25
N ALA A 89 -15.60 -13.68 -12.17
CA ALA A 89 -14.18 -13.86 -12.35
C ALA A 89 -13.74 -13.27 -13.71
N PRO A 90 -12.61 -12.58 -13.78
CA PRO A 90 -12.09 -12.10 -15.05
C PRO A 90 -11.92 -13.27 -16.01
N THR A 91 -12.27 -13.08 -17.28
CA THR A 91 -12.00 -14.07 -18.32
C THR A 91 -10.52 -14.45 -18.26
N PRO A 92 -10.17 -15.74 -18.26
CA PRO A 92 -8.76 -16.15 -18.21
C PRO A 92 -7.98 -15.42 -19.29
N VAL A 93 -6.98 -14.67 -18.89
CA VAL A 93 -6.03 -14.07 -19.82
C VAL A 93 -5.33 -15.24 -20.51
N PRO A 94 -5.26 -15.29 -21.86
CA PRO A 94 -4.49 -16.32 -22.55
C PRO A 94 -3.09 -16.39 -21.95
N ALA A 95 -2.61 -17.61 -21.72
CA ALA A 95 -1.27 -17.81 -21.17
C ALA A 95 -0.26 -17.00 -21.99
N PRO A 96 0.71 -16.33 -21.35
CA PRO A 96 1.73 -15.59 -22.07
C PRO A 96 2.39 -16.54 -23.08
N THR A 97 2.50 -16.06 -24.32
CA THR A 97 3.20 -16.78 -25.38
C THR A 97 4.59 -17.17 -24.84
N PRO A 98 5.03 -18.43 -25.02
CA PRO A 98 6.33 -18.83 -24.51
C PRO A 98 7.40 -17.88 -25.06
N VAL A 99 8.14 -17.28 -24.14
CA VAL A 99 9.29 -16.44 -24.49
C VAL A 99 10.27 -17.34 -25.24
N PRO A 100 10.75 -16.96 -26.44
CA PRO A 100 11.72 -17.76 -27.17
C PRO A 100 12.91 -18.03 -26.25
N THR A 101 13.29 -19.32 -26.19
CA THR A 101 14.43 -19.77 -25.40
C THR A 101 15.66 -18.94 -25.79
N PRO A 102 16.43 -18.41 -24.83
CA PRO A 102 17.63 -17.67 -25.14
C PRO A 102 18.54 -18.51 -26.01
N ILE A 103 18.96 -17.96 -27.14
CA ILE A 103 19.97 -18.59 -27.99
C ILE A 103 21.24 -18.69 -27.15
N VAL A 104 21.66 -19.89 -26.81
CA VAL A 104 22.96 -20.12 -26.15
C VAL A 104 24.03 -19.75 -27.17
N VAL A 105 24.62 -18.57 -26.99
CA VAL A 105 25.82 -18.19 -27.73
C VAL A 105 26.96 -19.04 -27.18
N PRO A 106 27.67 -19.84 -28.01
CA PRO A 106 28.79 -20.60 -27.51
C PRO A 106 29.84 -19.67 -26.89
N SER A 107 30.39 -20.07 -25.74
CA SER A 107 31.45 -19.33 -25.07
C SER A 107 32.63 -19.09 -26.03
N PRO A 108 33.27 -17.92 -26.02
CA PRO A 108 34.44 -17.65 -26.79
C PRO A 108 35.52 -18.70 -26.46
N THR A 109 36.10 -19.31 -27.49
CA THR A 109 37.28 -20.16 -27.33
C THR A 109 38.46 -19.36 -26.79
N GLU A 110 39.28 -19.97 -25.95
CA GLU A 110 40.40 -19.39 -25.18
C GLU A 110 41.50 -18.63 -25.96
N ASP A 111 41.26 -18.27 -27.22
CA ASP A 111 42.28 -17.69 -28.10
C ASP A 111 41.91 -16.25 -28.54
N SER A 112 41.29 -15.46 -27.64
CA SER A 112 41.06 -14.04 -27.88
C SER A 112 41.96 -13.18 -26.98
N PRO A 113 42.64 -12.14 -27.52
CA PRO A 113 43.59 -11.32 -26.76
C PRO A 113 42.88 -10.55 -25.63
N GLU A 114 43.52 -10.58 -24.48
CA GLU A 114 43.11 -9.93 -23.26
C GLU A 114 42.96 -8.40 -23.46
N ILE A 115 41.70 -7.90 -23.46
CA ILE A 115 41.45 -6.46 -23.42
C ILE A 115 41.41 -6.04 -21.95
N THR A 116 42.54 -5.47 -21.49
CA THR A 116 42.59 -4.85 -20.17
C THR A 116 41.85 -3.52 -20.18
N SER A 117 40.60 -3.48 -19.72
CA SER A 117 39.91 -2.24 -19.40
C SER A 117 40.07 -1.93 -17.91
N LYS A 118 40.95 -0.98 -17.62
CA LYS A 118 41.00 -0.28 -16.33
C LYS A 118 39.80 0.67 -16.26
N THR A 119 38.75 0.30 -15.58
CA THR A 119 37.73 1.25 -15.09
C THR A 119 37.92 1.44 -13.60
N ALA A 120 38.38 2.65 -13.24
CA ALA A 120 38.50 3.10 -11.87
C ALA A 120 37.07 3.42 -11.33
N TRP A 121 36.61 2.68 -10.34
CA TRP A 121 35.48 3.08 -9.51
C TRP A 121 36.04 3.81 -8.29
N GLY A 122 35.66 5.09 -8.15
CA GLY A 122 35.98 5.86 -6.95
C GLY A 122 35.22 5.33 -5.74
N GLU A 123 35.93 5.13 -4.66
CA GLU A 123 35.39 4.88 -3.33
C GLU A 123 34.60 6.11 -2.87
N VAL A 124 33.36 5.88 -2.42
CA VAL A 124 32.54 6.87 -1.72
C VAL A 124 32.70 6.58 -0.23
N GLU A 125 33.45 7.41 0.47
CA GLU A 125 33.52 7.42 1.93
C GLU A 125 32.20 7.98 2.49
N TYR A 126 31.57 7.24 3.40
CA TYR A 126 30.50 7.73 4.27
C TYR A 126 31.11 8.13 5.60
N ASP A 127 31.11 9.44 5.90
CA ASP A 127 31.39 9.95 7.24
C ASP A 127 30.19 9.71 8.17
N ASN A 128 30.51 9.31 9.39
CA ASN A 128 29.59 8.98 10.50
C ASN A 128 28.92 10.23 11.10
#